data_fcbdb38adb95921bcb9b8399b09e1bec
#
_entry.id   fcbdb38adb95921bcb9b8399b09e1bec
#
_cell.length_a   1.000
_cell.length_b   1.000
_cell.length_c   1.000
_cell.angle_alpha   90.00
_cell.angle_beta   90.00
_cell.angle_gamma   90.00
#
_symmetry.space_group_name_H-M   'P 1'
#
loop_
_entity.id
_entity.type
_entity.pdbx_description
1 polymer ?
#
loop_
_entity_poly.entity_id
_entity_poly.type
_entity_poly.pdbx_seq_one_letter_code
_entity_poly.pdbx_strand_id
1 'polypeptide(L)'
;LTEILQSPKFCNTAVVVNEFGEIGLDGVLIEHTKDQIVEMTSGCLCCTIRGDIRQTLVDLHGKFVSGRIPKFNRVIVESTGLADPAPVVQTLMSDPLLRNRYMLGGVIATIDALHGFATIERHKECEKQAAVADRLVITKSDLIATDANKKTLNKLQSKLLSLNPTAVVLDRHQRDFEFKRLFDTSLYDPDTKSMDVRKWLNAEA
;
A
#
# COMPACT_ATOMS: atom_id res chain seq x y z
N LEU A 1 6.87 -5.29 2.80
CA LEU A 1 5.84 -6.32 2.51
C LEU A 1 6.33 -7.71 2.90
N THR A 2 7.53 -8.12 2.50
CA THR A 2 8.10 -9.46 2.79
C THR A 2 8.00 -9.87 4.26
N GLU A 3 8.35 -8.99 5.20
CA GLU A 3 8.26 -9.28 6.64
C GLU A 3 6.82 -9.47 7.11
N ILE A 4 5.86 -8.75 6.53
CA ILE A 4 4.43 -8.93 6.83
C ILE A 4 4.00 -10.34 6.40
N LEU A 5 4.39 -10.75 5.20
CA LEU A 5 4.01 -12.04 4.62
C LEU A 5 4.65 -13.24 5.33
N GLN A 6 5.82 -13.06 5.95
CA GLN A 6 6.47 -14.08 6.78
C GLN A 6 5.83 -14.25 8.15
N SER A 7 4.99 -13.30 8.58
CA SER A 7 4.34 -13.37 9.89
C SER A 7 3.12 -14.30 9.87
N PRO A 8 3.00 -15.26 10.79
CA PRO A 8 1.84 -16.16 10.86
C PRO A 8 0.50 -15.44 11.04
N LYS A 9 0.51 -14.20 11.54
CA LYS A 9 -0.69 -13.37 11.71
C LYS A 9 -1.30 -12.92 10.36
N PHE A 10 -0.56 -13.05 9.26
CA PHE A 10 -0.96 -12.62 7.92
C PHE A 10 -1.02 -13.77 6.90
N CYS A 11 -1.06 -15.03 7.34
CA CYS A 11 -1.04 -16.22 6.48
C CYS A 11 -2.21 -16.29 5.47
N ASN A 12 -3.37 -15.69 5.77
CA ASN A 12 -4.53 -15.67 4.86
C ASN A 12 -4.60 -14.36 4.06
N THR A 13 -3.49 -13.92 3.49
CA THR A 13 -3.39 -12.66 2.74
C THR A 13 -3.02 -12.93 1.29
N ALA A 14 -3.82 -12.40 0.37
CA ALA A 14 -3.45 -12.30 -1.04
C ALA A 14 -2.70 -10.99 -1.28
N VAL A 15 -1.66 -11.04 -2.09
CA VAL A 15 -0.86 -9.86 -2.45
C VAL A 15 -0.95 -9.66 -3.95
N VAL A 16 -1.23 -8.44 -4.32
CA VAL A 16 -1.35 -7.98 -5.69
C VAL A 16 -0.30 -6.91 -5.90
N VAL A 17 0.73 -7.20 -6.70
CA VAL A 17 1.81 -6.27 -7.00
C VAL A 17 1.54 -5.63 -8.36
N ASN A 18 1.32 -4.31 -8.35
CA ASN A 18 1.12 -3.51 -9.54
C ASN A 18 2.39 -2.72 -9.84
N GLU A 19 3.30 -3.30 -10.61
CA GLU A 19 4.58 -2.70 -10.95
C GLU A 19 4.71 -2.48 -12.46
N PHE A 20 5.05 -1.24 -12.85
CA PHE A 20 5.45 -0.91 -14.21
C PHE A 20 6.93 -1.23 -14.39
N GLY A 21 7.27 -2.45 -14.87
CA GLY A 21 8.66 -2.83 -15.16
C GLY A 21 8.94 -4.33 -15.03
N GLU A 22 10.06 -4.77 -15.60
CA GLU A 22 10.48 -6.17 -15.64
C GLU A 22 11.12 -6.72 -14.34
N ILE A 23 11.14 -5.94 -13.25
CA ILE A 23 11.79 -6.32 -12.00
C ILE A 23 10.70 -6.63 -10.98
N GLY A 24 10.25 -7.89 -10.98
CA GLY A 24 9.44 -8.44 -9.89
C GLY A 24 10.25 -8.49 -8.58
N LEU A 25 9.55 -8.59 -7.46
CA LEU A 25 10.11 -8.90 -6.13
C LEU A 25 11.32 -9.83 -6.28
N ASP A 26 12.47 -9.41 -5.76
CA ASP A 26 13.76 -10.09 -5.86
C ASP A 26 13.59 -11.60 -5.92
N GLY A 27 14.13 -12.23 -6.98
CA GLY A 27 13.88 -13.58 -7.45
C GLY A 27 14.03 -14.76 -6.48
N VAL A 28 13.89 -14.54 -5.20
CA VAL A 28 14.00 -15.54 -4.12
C VAL A 28 12.64 -16.11 -3.70
N LEU A 29 11.51 -15.49 -4.12
CA LEU A 29 10.19 -15.85 -3.62
C LEU A 29 9.17 -16.28 -4.69
N ILE A 30 9.52 -16.27 -5.98
CA ILE A 30 8.57 -16.58 -7.05
C ILE A 30 9.13 -17.68 -7.95
N GLU A 31 8.62 -18.90 -7.80
CA GLU A 31 8.65 -19.90 -8.88
C GLU A 31 7.67 -19.44 -9.96
N HIS A 32 8.18 -19.21 -11.17
CA HIS A 32 7.37 -18.80 -12.32
C HIS A 32 6.40 -19.92 -12.73
N THR A 33 5.14 -19.81 -12.32
CA THR A 33 4.06 -20.59 -12.90
C THR A 33 3.34 -19.77 -13.97
N LYS A 34 2.81 -20.45 -15.00
CA LYS A 34 2.11 -19.83 -16.14
C LYS A 34 0.86 -19.02 -15.76
N ASP A 35 0.40 -19.09 -14.52
CA ASP A 35 -0.87 -18.52 -14.05
C ASP A 35 -0.75 -17.24 -13.24
N GLN A 36 0.37 -16.53 -13.23
CA GLN A 36 0.55 -15.22 -12.54
C GLN A 36 0.19 -15.19 -11.03
N ILE A 37 -0.20 -16.31 -10.42
CA ILE A 37 -0.51 -16.43 -9.00
C ILE A 37 0.41 -17.48 -8.40
N VAL A 38 1.18 -17.10 -7.40
CA VAL A 38 2.12 -17.97 -6.69
C VAL A 38 1.70 -18.11 -5.24
N GLU A 39 1.56 -19.33 -4.76
CA GLU A 39 1.39 -19.61 -3.33
C GLU A 39 2.76 -19.57 -2.65
N MET A 40 2.89 -18.72 -1.64
CA MET A 40 4.13 -18.62 -0.85
C MET A 40 4.14 -19.67 0.25
N THR A 41 5.32 -20.09 0.67
CA THR A 41 5.54 -21.09 1.75
C THR A 41 4.83 -20.74 3.07
N SER A 42 4.45 -19.48 3.27
CA SER A 42 3.67 -18.98 4.41
C SER A 42 2.15 -19.09 4.26
N GLY A 43 1.65 -19.67 3.14
CA GLY A 43 0.21 -19.74 2.82
C GLY A 43 -0.37 -18.43 2.29
N CYS A 44 0.47 -17.45 1.93
CA CYS A 44 0.06 -16.23 1.25
C CYS A 44 0.07 -16.42 -0.27
N LEU A 45 -0.83 -15.71 -0.97
CA LEU A 45 -0.90 -15.70 -2.43
C LEU A 45 -0.23 -14.44 -2.97
N CYS A 46 0.62 -14.55 -3.98
CA CYS A 46 1.21 -13.41 -4.67
C CYS A 46 0.77 -13.38 -6.13
N CYS A 47 0.35 -12.22 -6.62
CA CYS A 47 -0.07 -12.00 -7.99
C CYS A 47 0.58 -10.72 -8.53
N THR A 48 1.20 -10.79 -9.69
CA THR A 48 1.76 -9.61 -10.38
C THR A 48 0.79 -9.15 -11.45
N ILE A 49 0.46 -7.84 -11.45
CA ILE A 49 -0.43 -7.24 -12.45
C ILE A 49 0.39 -6.55 -13.53
N ARG A 50 0.04 -6.83 -14.78
CA ARG A 50 0.47 -6.07 -15.97
C ARG A 50 -0.71 -5.38 -16.66
N GLY A 51 -1.72 -4.92 -15.91
CA GLY A 51 -2.94 -4.39 -16.49
C GLY A 51 -3.90 -3.79 -15.48
N ASP A 52 -5.19 -3.98 -15.72
CA ASP A 52 -6.27 -3.40 -14.92
C ASP A 52 -6.41 -4.09 -13.56
N ILE A 53 -6.21 -3.32 -12.48
CA ILE A 53 -6.42 -3.76 -11.09
C ILE A 53 -7.83 -4.31 -10.87
N ARG A 54 -8.83 -3.71 -11.51
CA ARG A 54 -10.23 -4.13 -11.45
C ARG A 54 -10.38 -5.57 -11.90
N GLN A 55 -9.89 -5.87 -13.10
CA GLN A 55 -10.00 -7.23 -13.67
C GLN A 55 -9.26 -8.24 -12.80
N THR A 56 -8.07 -7.90 -12.32
CA THR A 56 -7.30 -8.78 -11.44
C THR A 56 -8.04 -9.12 -10.15
N LEU A 57 -8.67 -8.15 -9.51
CA LEU A 57 -9.44 -8.40 -8.28
C LEU A 57 -10.72 -9.21 -8.56
N VAL A 58 -11.38 -8.98 -9.69
CA VAL A 58 -12.54 -9.80 -10.12
C VAL A 58 -12.12 -11.25 -10.34
N ASP A 59 -11.01 -11.48 -11.05
CA ASP A 59 -10.49 -12.82 -11.34
C ASP A 59 -10.00 -13.52 -10.06
N LEU A 60 -9.33 -12.80 -9.17
CA LEU A 60 -8.90 -13.30 -7.87
C LEU A 60 -10.09 -13.82 -7.04
N HIS A 61 -11.17 -13.04 -6.99
CA HIS A 61 -12.39 -13.47 -6.33
C HIS A 61 -13.05 -14.67 -7.02
N GLY A 62 -13.07 -14.72 -8.35
CA GLY A 62 -13.60 -15.86 -9.10
C GLY A 62 -12.84 -17.16 -8.80
N LYS A 63 -11.51 -17.10 -8.73
CA LYS A 63 -10.64 -18.23 -8.34
C LYS A 63 -10.86 -18.65 -6.87
N PHE A 64 -11.05 -17.68 -5.97
CA PHE A 64 -11.39 -17.92 -4.57
C PHE A 64 -12.72 -18.70 -4.43
N VAL A 65 -13.78 -18.20 -5.07
CA VAL A 65 -15.12 -18.84 -4.99
C VAL A 65 -15.12 -20.23 -5.62
N SER A 66 -14.37 -20.42 -6.71
CA SER A 66 -14.26 -21.73 -7.39
C SER A 66 -13.32 -22.73 -6.67
N GLY A 67 -12.69 -22.35 -5.57
CA GLY A 67 -11.77 -23.17 -4.82
C GLY A 67 -10.44 -23.48 -5.55
N ARG A 68 -10.12 -22.70 -6.58
CA ARG A 68 -8.86 -22.84 -7.36
C ARG A 68 -7.64 -22.31 -6.64
N ILE A 69 -7.84 -21.47 -5.62
CA ILE A 69 -6.79 -20.91 -4.77
C ILE A 69 -7.20 -21.03 -3.30
N PRO A 70 -6.21 -21.03 -2.38
CA PRO A 70 -6.48 -21.05 -0.95
C PRO A 70 -7.38 -19.89 -0.50
N LYS A 71 -8.07 -20.12 0.62
CA LYS A 71 -8.93 -19.08 1.21
C LYS A 71 -8.08 -17.93 1.77
N PHE A 72 -8.51 -16.72 1.47
CA PHE A 72 -7.94 -15.49 2.04
C PHE A 72 -9.05 -14.60 2.62
N ASN A 73 -8.70 -13.76 3.58
CA ASN A 73 -9.59 -12.77 4.19
C ASN A 73 -9.07 -11.33 4.02
N ARG A 74 -7.90 -11.17 3.38
CA ARG A 74 -7.26 -9.89 3.13
C ARG A 74 -6.60 -9.89 1.77
N VAL A 75 -6.67 -8.76 1.09
CA VAL A 75 -5.86 -8.46 -0.10
C VAL A 75 -5.01 -7.22 0.20
N ILE A 76 -3.72 -7.30 -0.08
CA ILE A 76 -2.81 -6.15 -0.07
C ILE A 76 -2.46 -5.84 -1.52
N VAL A 77 -2.73 -4.61 -1.94
CA VAL A 77 -2.32 -4.11 -3.26
C VAL A 77 -1.08 -3.25 -3.06
N GLU A 78 0.04 -3.63 -3.66
CA GLU A 78 1.26 -2.84 -3.68
C GLU A 78 1.38 -2.12 -5.02
N SER A 79 1.47 -0.79 -4.98
CA SER A 79 1.72 0.04 -6.15
C SER A 79 3.15 0.58 -6.15
N THR A 80 3.66 1.00 -7.32
CA THR A 80 4.96 1.65 -7.42
C THR A 80 4.97 3.00 -6.71
N GLY A 81 6.18 3.47 -6.34
CA GLY A 81 6.35 4.77 -5.69
C GLY A 81 5.95 5.98 -6.54
N LEU A 82 5.76 5.82 -7.87
CA LEU A 82 5.34 6.87 -8.80
C LEU A 82 3.90 6.68 -9.31
N ALA A 83 3.16 5.71 -8.78
CA ALA A 83 1.77 5.50 -9.15
C ALA A 83 0.87 6.57 -8.48
N ASP A 84 -0.04 7.18 -9.25
CA ASP A 84 -1.12 7.96 -8.67
C ASP A 84 -2.08 7.01 -7.92
N PRO A 85 -2.32 7.21 -6.62
CA PRO A 85 -3.18 6.32 -5.86
C PRO A 85 -4.68 6.53 -6.15
N ALA A 86 -5.07 7.69 -6.67
CA ALA A 86 -6.47 8.07 -6.82
C ALA A 86 -7.27 7.11 -7.72
N PRO A 87 -6.79 6.69 -8.91
CA PRO A 87 -7.52 5.74 -9.75
C PRO A 87 -7.78 4.40 -9.08
N VAL A 88 -6.81 3.88 -8.33
CA VAL A 88 -6.94 2.59 -7.61
C VAL A 88 -7.97 2.70 -6.48
N VAL A 89 -7.85 3.73 -5.64
CA VAL A 89 -8.79 3.99 -4.53
C VAL A 89 -10.20 4.19 -5.08
N GLN A 90 -10.35 5.00 -6.12
CA GLN A 90 -11.63 5.27 -6.77
C GLN A 90 -12.26 3.99 -7.34
N THR A 91 -11.50 3.18 -8.06
CA THR A 91 -11.96 1.90 -8.60
C THR A 91 -12.50 0.99 -7.49
N LEU A 92 -11.77 0.87 -6.37
CA LEU A 92 -12.20 0.06 -5.23
C LEU A 92 -13.46 0.59 -4.56
N MET A 93 -13.67 1.90 -4.57
CA MET A 93 -14.81 2.55 -3.91
C MET A 93 -16.06 2.64 -4.77
N SER A 94 -15.92 2.76 -6.10
CA SER A 94 -17.04 3.05 -7.00
C SER A 94 -17.51 1.86 -7.83
N ASP A 95 -16.62 0.90 -8.15
CA ASP A 95 -17.00 -0.25 -8.99
C ASP A 95 -18.01 -1.18 -8.26
N PRO A 96 -19.22 -1.39 -8.80
CA PRO A 96 -20.26 -2.18 -8.14
C PRO A 96 -19.87 -3.64 -7.89
N LEU A 97 -19.03 -4.23 -8.78
CA LEU A 97 -18.58 -5.62 -8.64
C LEU A 97 -17.57 -5.75 -7.52
N LEU A 98 -16.68 -4.77 -7.37
CA LEU A 98 -15.66 -4.77 -6.32
C LEU A 98 -16.26 -4.44 -4.96
N ARG A 99 -17.14 -3.45 -4.86
CA ARG A 99 -17.81 -3.07 -3.60
C ARG A 99 -18.63 -4.20 -2.96
N ASN A 100 -19.18 -5.09 -3.78
CA ASN A 100 -19.92 -6.25 -3.27
C ASN A 100 -19.01 -7.39 -2.78
N ARG A 101 -17.70 -7.33 -3.05
CA ARG A 101 -16.74 -8.41 -2.79
C ARG A 101 -15.62 -8.00 -1.84
N TYR A 102 -15.26 -6.73 -1.85
CA TYR A 102 -14.15 -6.15 -1.11
C TYR A 102 -14.58 -4.90 -0.35
N MET A 103 -13.93 -4.68 0.77
CA MET A 103 -14.00 -3.42 1.51
C MET A 103 -12.60 -2.81 1.55
N LEU A 104 -12.50 -1.53 1.21
CA LEU A 104 -11.21 -0.82 1.34
C LEU A 104 -10.93 -0.58 2.82
N GLY A 105 -10.00 -1.34 3.36
CA GLY A 105 -9.64 -1.31 4.78
C GLY A 105 -8.73 -0.14 5.15
N GLY A 106 -8.05 0.46 4.17
CA GLY A 106 -7.18 1.61 4.40
C GLY A 106 -6.08 1.73 3.36
N VAL A 107 -5.46 2.90 3.32
CA VAL A 107 -4.32 3.24 2.47
C VAL A 107 -3.08 3.46 3.32
N ILE A 108 -1.98 2.81 2.97
CA ILE A 108 -0.70 2.90 3.66
C ILE A 108 0.33 3.46 2.68
N ALA A 109 1.02 4.54 3.04
CA ALA A 109 2.15 5.04 2.26
C ALA A 109 3.45 4.87 3.03
N THR A 110 4.47 4.34 2.36
CA THR A 110 5.83 4.18 2.91
C THR A 110 6.71 5.35 2.47
N ILE A 111 7.46 5.93 3.40
CA ILE A 111 8.24 7.14 3.16
C ILE A 111 9.66 6.95 3.68
N ASP A 112 10.64 7.17 2.82
CA ASP A 112 12.05 7.08 3.14
C ASP A 112 12.47 8.25 4.06
N ALA A 113 13.06 7.97 5.21
CA ALA A 113 13.48 8.99 6.17
C ALA A 113 14.58 9.92 5.64
N LEU A 114 15.42 9.43 4.72
CA LEU A 114 16.53 10.21 4.16
C LEU A 114 16.12 11.04 2.95
N HIS A 115 15.31 10.44 2.05
CA HIS A 115 14.98 11.01 0.74
C HIS A 115 13.54 11.49 0.61
N GLY A 116 12.64 11.05 1.51
CA GLY A 116 11.20 11.29 1.40
C GLY A 116 10.81 12.76 1.31
N PHE A 117 11.49 13.65 2.03
CA PHE A 117 11.23 15.09 1.94
C PHE A 117 11.46 15.61 0.51
N ALA A 118 12.63 15.33 -0.08
CA ALA A 118 12.96 15.76 -1.43
C ALA A 118 12.09 15.08 -2.50
N THR A 119 11.67 13.84 -2.26
CA THR A 119 10.81 13.09 -3.17
C THR A 119 9.41 13.69 -3.21
N ILE A 120 8.81 14.01 -2.07
CA ILE A 120 7.48 14.66 -1.99
C ILE A 120 7.51 16.04 -2.64
N GLU A 121 8.61 16.80 -2.47
CA GLU A 121 8.72 18.13 -3.10
C GLU A 121 8.87 18.07 -4.63
N ARG A 122 9.38 16.97 -5.18
CA ARG A 122 9.66 16.82 -6.62
C ARG A 122 8.55 16.10 -7.40
N HIS A 123 7.81 15.20 -6.76
CA HIS A 123 6.87 14.29 -7.41
C HIS A 123 5.48 14.45 -6.80
N LYS A 124 4.55 14.93 -7.61
CA LYS A 124 3.15 15.12 -7.19
C LYS A 124 2.46 13.82 -6.81
N GLU A 125 2.84 12.71 -7.45
CA GLU A 125 2.34 11.38 -7.15
C GLU A 125 2.68 10.97 -5.70
N CYS A 126 3.91 11.25 -5.27
CA CYS A 126 4.33 10.98 -3.89
C CYS A 126 3.62 11.88 -2.87
N GLU A 127 3.36 13.14 -3.24
CA GLU A 127 2.54 14.05 -2.43
C GLU A 127 1.11 13.52 -2.29
N LYS A 128 0.49 13.09 -3.40
CA LYS A 128 -0.85 12.47 -3.40
C LYS A 128 -0.88 11.19 -2.56
N GLN A 129 0.11 10.30 -2.73
CA GLN A 129 0.20 9.07 -1.93
C GLN A 129 0.22 9.37 -0.44
N ALA A 130 1.01 10.34 0.00
CA ALA A 130 1.06 10.75 1.39
C ALA A 130 -0.25 11.39 1.86
N ALA A 131 -0.90 12.18 1.01
CA ALA A 131 -2.12 12.91 1.35
C ALA A 131 -3.35 11.99 1.50
N VAL A 132 -3.46 10.92 0.69
CA VAL A 132 -4.61 9.99 0.75
C VAL A 132 -4.44 8.92 1.85
N ALA A 133 -3.24 8.70 2.36
CA ALA A 133 -2.95 7.62 3.29
C ALA A 133 -3.68 7.75 4.64
N ASP A 134 -4.05 6.61 5.25
CA ASP A 134 -4.48 6.53 6.64
C ASP A 134 -3.30 6.29 7.58
N ARG A 135 -2.25 5.65 7.04
CA ARG A 135 -1.00 5.37 7.75
C ARG A 135 0.18 5.82 6.90
N LEU A 136 1.06 6.61 7.50
CA LEU A 136 2.34 7.02 6.92
C LEU A 136 3.44 6.28 7.65
N VAL A 137 4.18 5.42 6.96
CA VAL A 137 5.24 4.59 7.56
C VAL A 137 6.59 5.15 7.16
N ILE A 138 7.27 5.75 8.10
CA ILE A 138 8.66 6.19 7.90
C ILE A 138 9.56 4.94 7.95
N THR A 139 10.31 4.74 6.88
CA THR A 139 11.28 3.65 6.72
C THR A 139 12.69 4.19 6.74
N LYS A 140 13.68 3.32 6.96
CA LYS A 140 15.10 3.66 6.96
C LYS A 140 15.50 4.74 8.00
N SER A 141 14.73 4.92 9.06
CA SER A 141 15.07 5.82 10.15
C SER A 141 16.29 5.35 10.95
N ASP A 142 16.60 4.05 10.91
CA ASP A 142 17.84 3.45 11.44
C ASP A 142 19.12 3.98 10.76
N LEU A 143 19.00 4.51 9.54
CA LEU A 143 20.13 5.11 8.80
C LEU A 143 20.35 6.60 9.14
N ILE A 144 19.57 7.17 10.03
CA ILE A 144 19.71 8.57 10.46
C ILE A 144 20.85 8.70 11.48
N ALA A 145 22.06 8.93 10.98
CA ALA A 145 23.27 9.00 11.82
C ALA A 145 23.77 10.44 12.08
N THR A 146 23.49 11.40 11.19
CA THR A 146 24.02 12.76 11.27
C THR A 146 22.95 13.78 11.71
N ASP A 147 23.39 14.90 12.27
CA ASP A 147 22.47 15.98 12.64
C ASP A 147 21.79 16.64 11.43
N ALA A 148 22.45 16.63 10.28
CA ALA A 148 21.84 17.05 9.01
C ALA A 148 20.66 16.16 8.65
N ASN A 149 20.82 14.84 8.75
CA ASN A 149 19.74 13.87 8.48
C ASN A 149 18.61 13.98 9.50
N LYS A 150 18.90 14.22 10.77
CA LYS A 150 17.89 14.49 11.82
C LYS A 150 17.06 15.73 11.47
N LYS A 151 17.71 16.81 11.03
CA LYS A 151 17.02 18.03 10.59
C LYS A 151 16.11 17.76 9.38
N THR A 152 16.57 16.94 8.43
CA THR A 152 15.77 16.53 7.27
C THR A 152 14.57 15.70 7.68
N LEU A 153 14.74 14.75 8.59
CA LEU A 153 13.63 13.94 9.13
C LEU A 153 12.59 14.83 9.83
N ASN A 154 13.02 15.80 10.64
CA ASN A 154 12.11 16.74 11.29
C ASN A 154 11.30 17.59 10.27
N LYS A 155 11.96 18.04 9.19
CA LYS A 155 11.26 18.72 8.08
C LYS A 155 10.25 17.81 7.41
N LEU A 156 10.62 16.55 7.14
CA LEU A 156 9.74 15.54 6.58
C LEU A 156 8.50 15.36 7.46
N GLN A 157 8.68 15.13 8.76
CA GLN A 157 7.57 14.94 9.70
C GLN A 157 6.63 16.16 9.74
N SER A 158 7.19 17.37 9.75
CA SER A 158 6.40 18.61 9.67
C SER A 158 5.62 18.73 8.38
N LYS A 159 6.23 18.38 7.24
CA LYS A 159 5.58 18.37 5.93
C LYS A 159 4.44 17.36 5.89
N LEU A 160 4.67 16.13 6.38
CA LEU A 160 3.65 15.08 6.42
C LEU A 160 2.46 15.47 7.28
N LEU A 161 2.69 16.05 8.45
CA LEU A 161 1.62 16.54 9.33
C LEU A 161 0.81 17.67 8.68
N SER A 162 1.48 18.58 7.97
CA SER A 162 0.80 19.65 7.22
C SER A 162 -0.02 19.12 6.04
N LEU A 163 0.50 18.11 5.34
CA LEU A 163 -0.12 17.53 4.16
C LEU A 163 -1.32 16.63 4.51
N ASN A 164 -1.18 15.85 5.58
CA ASN A 164 -2.19 14.90 6.02
C ASN A 164 -2.26 14.84 7.55
N PRO A 165 -2.97 15.79 8.18
CA PRO A 165 -3.05 15.88 9.63
C PRO A 165 -3.86 14.74 10.28
N THR A 166 -4.62 13.98 9.49
CA THR A 166 -5.45 12.87 9.99
C THR A 166 -4.74 11.52 9.95
N ALA A 167 -3.64 11.42 9.19
CA ALA A 167 -2.89 10.17 9.09
C ALA A 167 -2.10 9.89 10.36
N VAL A 168 -2.06 8.62 10.75
CA VAL A 168 -1.17 8.16 11.82
C VAL A 168 0.23 7.95 11.24
N VAL A 169 1.22 8.67 11.76
CA VAL A 169 2.62 8.50 11.38
C VAL A 169 3.26 7.44 12.27
N LEU A 170 3.83 6.43 11.66
CA LEU A 170 4.53 5.33 12.31
C LEU A 170 5.98 5.29 11.81
N ASP A 171 6.90 4.98 12.69
CA ASP A 171 8.29 4.72 12.32
C ASP A 171 8.56 3.21 12.38
N ARG A 172 9.02 2.64 11.27
CA ARG A 172 9.27 1.20 11.14
C ARG A 172 10.31 0.68 12.14
N HIS A 173 11.26 1.50 12.54
CA HIS A 173 12.38 1.14 13.43
C HIS A 173 12.18 1.55 14.88
N GLN A 174 11.02 2.10 15.23
CA GLN A 174 10.68 2.32 16.65
C GLN A 174 10.44 0.99 17.37
N ARG A 175 10.82 0.92 18.65
CA ARG A 175 10.75 -0.29 19.48
C ARG A 175 9.34 -0.85 19.65
N ASP A 176 8.33 0.02 19.61
CA ASP A 176 6.92 -0.32 19.76
C ASP A 176 6.19 -0.52 18.43
N PHE A 177 6.93 -0.56 17.32
CA PHE A 177 6.34 -0.82 16.01
C PHE A 177 5.87 -2.26 15.90
N GLU A 178 4.61 -2.43 15.60
CA GLU A 178 4.00 -3.72 15.25
C GLU A 178 3.28 -3.62 13.91
N PHE A 179 3.46 -4.61 13.04
CA PHE A 179 2.74 -4.67 11.76
C PHE A 179 1.23 -4.64 11.89
N LYS A 180 0.68 -5.14 13.01
CA LYS A 180 -0.75 -5.06 13.28
C LYS A 180 -1.28 -3.63 13.22
N ARG A 181 -0.51 -2.65 13.68
CA ARG A 181 -0.88 -1.22 13.67
C ARG A 181 -1.12 -0.66 12.28
N LEU A 182 -0.57 -1.30 11.23
CA LEU A 182 -0.81 -0.89 9.84
C LEU A 182 -2.24 -1.22 9.40
N PHE A 183 -2.83 -2.27 9.96
CA PHE A 183 -4.14 -2.82 9.56
C PHE A 183 -5.23 -2.57 10.60
N ASP A 184 -4.89 -1.92 11.71
CA ASP A 184 -5.81 -1.54 12.79
C ASP A 184 -6.48 -0.21 12.42
N THR A 185 -7.13 -0.19 11.26
CA THR A 185 -7.85 0.98 10.74
C THR A 185 -9.35 0.68 10.72
N SER A 186 -10.16 1.73 10.83
CA SER A 186 -11.53 1.71 10.30
C SER A 186 -11.50 1.56 8.78
N LEU A 187 -12.62 1.30 8.14
CA LEU A 187 -12.72 1.37 6.69
C LEU A 187 -12.25 2.74 6.19
N TYR A 188 -11.65 2.74 4.99
CA TYR A 188 -11.22 3.98 4.35
C TYR A 188 -12.40 4.93 4.16
N ASP A 189 -12.26 6.15 4.66
CA ASP A 189 -13.28 7.18 4.57
C ASP A 189 -12.71 8.45 3.92
N PRO A 190 -13.07 8.73 2.66
CA PRO A 190 -12.60 9.92 1.94
C PRO A 190 -13.08 11.23 2.58
N ASP A 191 -14.19 11.23 3.33
CA ASP A 191 -14.71 12.42 3.98
C ASP A 191 -13.85 12.93 5.12
N THR A 192 -13.00 12.06 5.67
CA THR A 192 -11.99 12.43 6.66
C THR A 192 -10.75 13.12 6.07
N LYS A 193 -10.62 13.12 4.75
CA LYS A 193 -9.47 13.69 4.03
C LYS A 193 -9.67 15.18 3.71
N SER A 194 -8.57 15.85 3.36
CA SER A 194 -8.60 17.26 2.94
C SER A 194 -9.51 17.47 1.70
N MET A 195 -9.96 18.71 1.52
CA MET A 195 -10.77 19.05 0.33
C MET A 195 -10.05 18.76 -0.99
N ASP A 196 -8.73 18.92 -1.02
CA ASP A 196 -7.95 18.65 -2.24
C ASP A 196 -7.88 17.15 -2.52
N VAL A 197 -7.70 16.31 -1.50
CA VAL A 197 -7.76 14.85 -1.65
C VAL A 197 -9.14 14.41 -2.17
N ARG A 198 -10.21 14.95 -1.61
CA ARG A 198 -11.58 14.65 -2.08
C ARG A 198 -11.79 15.06 -3.53
N LYS A 199 -11.26 16.21 -3.96
CA LYS A 199 -11.29 16.65 -5.37
C LYS A 199 -10.52 15.69 -6.27
N TRP A 200 -9.33 15.24 -5.87
CA TRP A 200 -8.55 14.29 -6.65
C TRP A 200 -9.27 12.94 -6.80
N LEU A 201 -9.86 12.43 -5.71
CA LEU A 201 -10.63 11.19 -5.76
C LEU A 201 -11.89 11.33 -6.63
N ASN A 202 -12.56 12.49 -6.62
CA ASN A 202 -13.75 12.73 -7.43
C ASN A 202 -13.44 13.05 -8.91
N ALA A 203 -12.24 13.54 -9.22
CA ALA A 203 -11.85 13.85 -10.60
C ALA A 203 -11.61 12.60 -11.45
N GLU A 204 -11.40 11.43 -10.80
CA GLU A 204 -11.20 10.12 -11.44
C GLU A 204 -12.51 9.31 -11.53
N ALA A 205 -13.64 9.86 -11.08
CA ALA A 205 -14.96 9.24 -11.14
C ALA A 205 -15.65 9.56 -12.46
#